data_14880c5c13df064d66476025422b3848
#
_entry.id   14880c5c13df064d66476025422b3848
#
_cell.length_a   1.000
_cell.length_b   1.000
_cell.length_c   1.000
_cell.angle_alpha   90.00
_cell.angle_beta   90.00
_cell.angle_gamma   90.00
#
_symmetry.space_group_name_H-M   'P 1'
#
loop_
_entity.id
_entity.type
_entity.pdbx_description
1 polymer ?
#
loop_
_entity_poly.entity_id
_entity_poly.type
_entity_poly.pdbx_seq_one_letter_code
_entity_poly.pdbx_strand_id
1 'polypeptide(L)'
;CMQPAVTCLQSRAGCPSGGDWERALRMLRYLRSTSELDIVYPGPPEPGASESELSSLLQLWATCDANHNSYDDGRGVTGLTLSLGPWKPPVMCKALKQGSVGLSSTFCEYYGYGEACAVIVWARRVAKFCGCDVQAPTPLENDNEAALNLAMMPFTGKGVKHAGSRVHYFKEAIWDGEVVLVWRPTDDLLADLLTKPLMGDKFALHDERARRGIPWSDRPPLPKQPNSVFEKGLEAGIVDV
;
A
#
# COMPACT_ATOMS: atom_id res chain seq x y z
N CYS A 1 -4.88 8.97 10.42
CA CYS A 1 -4.94 9.31 8.99
C CYS A 1 -6.36 9.70 8.58
N MET A 2 -6.53 10.84 7.89
CA MET A 2 -7.86 11.37 7.54
C MET A 2 -8.28 11.11 6.09
N GLN A 3 -7.41 10.56 5.29
CA GLN A 3 -7.61 10.42 3.85
C GLN A 3 -8.90 9.67 3.45
N PRO A 4 -9.30 8.56 4.10
CA PRO A 4 -10.57 7.90 3.79
C PRO A 4 -11.78 8.80 3.99
N ALA A 5 -11.80 9.58 5.09
CA ALA A 5 -12.88 10.51 5.38
C ALA A 5 -12.92 11.66 4.36
N VAL A 6 -11.76 12.19 3.97
CA VAL A 6 -11.65 13.22 2.90
C VAL A 6 -12.17 12.66 1.59
N THR A 7 -11.73 11.47 1.17
CA THR A 7 -12.14 10.85 -0.09
C THR A 7 -13.66 10.58 -0.11
N CYS A 8 -14.22 10.14 1.03
CA CYS A 8 -15.67 9.96 1.18
C CYS A 8 -16.43 11.28 1.01
N LEU A 9 -15.99 12.36 1.65
CA LEU A 9 -16.64 13.67 1.53
C LEU A 9 -16.49 14.25 0.12
N GLN A 10 -15.33 14.09 -0.51
CA GLN A 10 -15.11 14.51 -1.89
C GLN A 10 -16.06 13.81 -2.87
N SER A 11 -16.36 12.54 -2.66
CA SER A 11 -17.30 11.80 -3.52
C SER A 11 -18.73 12.32 -3.45
N ARG A 12 -19.08 13.08 -2.41
CA ARG A 12 -20.41 13.66 -2.15
C ARG A 12 -20.44 15.18 -2.31
N ALA A 13 -19.33 15.80 -2.69
CA ALA A 13 -19.21 17.27 -2.78
C ALA A 13 -20.19 17.92 -3.77
N GLY A 14 -20.64 17.19 -4.81
CA GLY A 14 -21.61 17.67 -5.79
C GLY A 14 -23.04 17.78 -5.24
N CYS A 15 -23.40 17.00 -4.20
CA CYS A 15 -24.73 17.04 -3.57
C CYS A 15 -24.59 16.66 -2.07
N PRO A 16 -24.04 17.56 -1.24
CA PRO A 16 -23.77 17.27 0.16
C PRO A 16 -25.06 17.27 0.99
N SER A 17 -25.13 16.34 1.95
CA SER A 17 -26.17 16.27 2.96
C SER A 17 -25.76 17.01 4.25
N GLY A 18 -26.72 17.28 5.15
CA GLY A 18 -26.42 17.77 6.51
C GLY A 18 -25.48 16.82 7.29
N GLY A 19 -25.62 15.51 7.07
CA GLY A 19 -24.71 14.53 7.67
C GLY A 19 -23.27 14.62 7.14
N ASP A 20 -23.06 15.06 5.91
CA ASP A 20 -21.72 15.25 5.35
C ASP A 20 -21.05 16.49 5.97
N TRP A 21 -21.85 17.53 6.27
CA TRP A 21 -21.37 18.68 7.02
C TRP A 21 -20.90 18.30 8.43
N GLU A 22 -21.68 17.50 9.15
CA GLU A 22 -21.29 17.03 10.49
C GLU A 22 -20.01 16.15 10.44
N ARG A 23 -19.85 15.33 9.40
CA ARG A 23 -18.60 14.58 9.17
C ARG A 23 -17.42 15.52 8.94
N ALA A 24 -17.58 16.56 8.14
CA ALA A 24 -16.55 17.57 7.90
C ALA A 24 -16.16 18.30 9.19
N LEU A 25 -17.14 18.69 10.01
CA LEU A 25 -16.88 19.30 11.32
C LEU A 25 -16.15 18.35 12.28
N ARG A 26 -16.48 17.05 12.25
CA ARG A 26 -15.76 16.03 13.04
C ARG A 26 -14.30 15.94 12.62
N MET A 27 -14.01 15.98 11.32
CA MET A 27 -12.64 15.99 10.82
C MET A 27 -11.87 17.24 11.27
N LEU A 28 -12.48 18.43 11.24
CA LEU A 28 -11.84 19.65 11.73
C LEU A 28 -11.56 19.59 13.24
N ARG A 29 -12.48 19.02 14.02
CA ARG A 29 -12.26 18.78 15.46
C ARG A 29 -11.11 17.82 15.71
N TYR A 30 -11.03 16.72 14.93
CA TYR A 30 -9.91 15.77 15.00
C TYR A 30 -8.57 16.46 14.67
N LEU A 31 -8.50 17.24 13.59
CA LEU A 31 -7.29 18.00 13.23
C LEU A 31 -6.86 18.94 14.35
N ARG A 32 -7.82 19.67 14.93
CA ARG A 32 -7.53 20.57 16.05
C ARG A 32 -7.01 19.82 17.28
N SER A 33 -7.59 18.67 17.59
CA SER A 33 -7.16 17.86 18.76
C SER A 33 -5.85 17.12 18.56
N THR A 34 -5.39 17.00 17.31
CA THR A 34 -4.17 16.27 16.95
C THR A 34 -3.10 17.18 16.31
N SER A 35 -3.25 18.51 16.43
CA SER A 35 -2.33 19.48 15.84
C SER A 35 -0.89 19.36 16.34
N GLU A 36 -0.72 18.86 17.58
CA GLU A 36 0.58 18.67 18.23
C GLU A 36 1.17 17.27 18.00
N LEU A 37 0.49 16.44 17.18
CA LEU A 37 1.01 15.10 16.88
C LEU A 37 1.93 15.15 15.65
N ASP A 38 3.19 14.80 15.90
CA ASP A 38 4.22 14.75 14.86
C ASP A 38 4.27 13.42 14.12
N ILE A 39 4.73 13.46 12.87
CA ILE A 39 5.24 12.30 12.16
C ILE A 39 6.74 12.26 12.41
N VAL A 40 7.21 11.22 13.09
CA VAL A 40 8.60 11.09 13.50
C VAL A 40 9.32 10.10 12.59
N TYR A 41 10.15 10.58 11.70
CA TYR A 41 11.06 9.71 10.94
C TYR A 41 12.31 9.44 11.78
N PRO A 42 12.72 8.16 11.91
CA PRO A 42 14.00 7.86 12.55
C PRO A 42 15.12 8.56 11.78
N GLY A 43 16.00 9.21 12.52
CA GLY A 43 17.19 9.85 11.96
C GLY A 43 18.10 8.86 11.23
N PRO A 44 19.15 9.36 10.56
CA PRO A 44 20.19 8.49 10.03
C PRO A 44 20.79 7.67 11.18
N PRO A 45 21.33 6.48 10.90
CA PRO A 45 22.13 5.78 11.90
C PRO A 45 23.31 6.68 12.31
N GLU A 46 24.02 6.26 13.34
CA GLU A 46 25.14 6.95 13.98
C GLU A 46 25.92 7.90 13.06
N PRO A 47 26.36 9.08 13.55
CA PRO A 47 27.20 9.99 12.78
C PRO A 47 28.44 9.28 12.27
N GLY A 48 28.58 9.17 10.96
CA GLY A 48 29.69 8.46 10.32
C GLY A 48 29.29 7.19 9.56
N ALA A 49 28.00 6.89 9.46
CA ALA A 49 27.52 5.81 8.59
C ALA A 49 28.05 6.02 7.15
N SER A 50 28.59 4.98 6.56
CA SER A 50 29.07 4.98 5.17
C SER A 50 27.92 5.17 4.17
N GLU A 51 28.23 5.66 2.96
CA GLU A 51 27.22 5.77 1.88
C GLU A 51 26.54 4.42 1.58
N SER A 52 27.26 3.31 1.72
CA SER A 52 26.69 1.97 1.55
C SER A 52 25.69 1.62 2.65
N GLU A 53 25.91 2.03 3.89
CA GLU A 53 24.94 1.88 4.98
C GLU A 53 23.74 2.79 4.79
N LEU A 54 23.96 4.04 4.36
CA LEU A 54 22.87 4.96 4.03
C LEU A 54 22.02 4.47 2.85
N SER A 55 22.64 3.92 1.81
CA SER A 55 21.90 3.36 0.65
C SER A 55 21.13 2.08 1.02
N SER A 56 21.67 1.26 1.92
CA SER A 56 20.95 0.06 2.44
C SER A 56 19.73 0.42 3.30
N LEU A 57 19.69 1.64 3.84
CA LEU A 57 18.57 2.15 4.63
C LEU A 57 17.42 2.70 3.78
N LEU A 58 17.64 2.96 2.50
CA LEU A 58 16.66 3.48 1.55
C LEU A 58 16.00 2.34 0.76
N GLN A 59 15.47 1.36 1.47
CA GLN A 59 14.63 0.35 0.86
C GLN A 59 13.18 0.85 0.82
N LEU A 60 12.63 1.06 -0.38
CA LEU A 60 11.21 1.36 -0.52
C LEU A 60 10.37 0.18 -0.04
N TRP A 61 9.28 0.48 0.67
CA TRP A 61 8.38 -0.51 1.23
C TRP A 61 6.94 -0.05 1.08
N ALA A 62 6.06 -0.87 0.54
CA ALA A 62 4.68 -0.49 0.29
C ALA A 62 3.70 -1.46 0.93
N THR A 63 2.52 -0.95 1.32
CA THR A 63 1.37 -1.77 1.72
C THR A 63 0.17 -1.37 0.88
N CYS A 64 -0.66 -2.32 0.49
CA CYS A 64 -1.91 -2.08 -0.24
C CYS A 64 -3.03 -2.90 0.38
N ASP A 65 -4.20 -2.28 0.50
CA ASP A 65 -5.46 -2.94 0.87
C ASP A 65 -6.58 -2.41 -0.02
N ALA A 66 -7.62 -3.18 -0.24
CA ALA A 66 -8.80 -2.69 -0.94
C ALA A 66 -10.09 -3.16 -0.28
N ASN A 67 -11.01 -2.22 -0.10
CA ASN A 67 -12.34 -2.55 0.41
C ASN A 67 -13.36 -2.55 -0.72
N HIS A 68 -14.11 -3.63 -0.83
CA HIS A 68 -15.17 -3.81 -1.82
C HIS A 68 -16.43 -3.04 -1.41
N ASN A 69 -17.12 -2.44 -2.40
CA ASN A 69 -18.44 -1.83 -2.21
C ASN A 69 -18.45 -0.74 -1.11
N SER A 70 -17.47 0.14 -1.12
CA SER A 70 -17.28 1.19 -0.09
C SER A 70 -18.11 2.44 -0.33
N TYR A 71 -18.63 2.62 -1.55
CA TYR A 71 -19.40 3.80 -1.97
C TYR A 71 -20.80 3.43 -2.45
N ASP A 72 -21.72 4.39 -2.42
CA ASP A 72 -23.12 4.22 -2.83
C ASP A 72 -23.29 3.75 -4.29
N ASP A 73 -22.28 3.98 -5.13
CA ASP A 73 -22.25 3.52 -6.53
C ASP A 73 -21.60 2.12 -6.70
N GLY A 74 -21.38 1.40 -5.61
CA GLY A 74 -20.81 0.06 -5.62
C GLY A 74 -19.30 -0.02 -5.84
N ARG A 75 -18.60 1.14 -5.97
CA ARG A 75 -17.15 1.14 -6.14
C ARG A 75 -16.43 0.88 -4.83
N GLY A 76 -15.27 0.25 -4.93
CA GLY A 76 -14.36 0.04 -3.82
C GLY A 76 -13.43 1.23 -3.56
N VAL A 77 -12.64 1.11 -2.50
CA VAL A 77 -11.53 2.00 -2.19
C VAL A 77 -10.24 1.19 -2.15
N THR A 78 -9.18 1.75 -2.72
CA THR A 78 -7.82 1.24 -2.58
C THR A 78 -7.07 2.14 -1.63
N GLY A 79 -6.51 1.55 -0.57
CA GLY A 79 -5.57 2.18 0.35
C GLY A 79 -4.15 1.74 0.02
N LEU A 80 -3.25 2.69 0.01
CA LEU A 80 -1.84 2.37 -0.21
C LEU A 80 -0.95 3.26 0.66
N THR A 81 0.13 2.68 1.19
CA THR A 81 1.21 3.41 1.85
C THR A 81 2.53 3.11 1.18
N LEU A 82 3.45 4.08 1.23
CA LEU A 82 4.84 3.91 0.81
C LEU A 82 5.76 4.46 1.89
N SER A 83 6.72 3.67 2.32
CA SER A 83 7.70 4.00 3.37
C SER A 83 9.12 3.89 2.83
N LEU A 84 10.06 4.59 3.49
CA LEU A 84 11.50 4.49 3.20
C LEU A 84 12.15 3.39 4.06
N GLY A 85 11.58 2.21 4.04
CA GLY A 85 12.02 1.03 4.76
C GLY A 85 10.89 0.31 5.49
N PRO A 86 11.09 -0.97 5.84
CA PRO A 86 10.13 -1.72 6.63
C PRO A 86 9.94 -1.06 8.00
N TRP A 87 8.71 -1.08 8.50
CA TRP A 87 8.35 -0.59 9.82
C TRP A 87 8.56 0.92 10.06
N LYS A 88 8.93 1.70 9.02
CA LYS A 88 9.04 3.15 9.11
C LYS A 88 7.70 3.83 8.82
N PRO A 89 7.47 5.03 9.34
CA PRO A 89 6.33 5.84 8.94
C PRO A 89 6.25 6.00 7.43
N PRO A 90 5.06 5.98 6.83
CA PRO A 90 4.94 6.19 5.41
C PRO A 90 5.25 7.65 5.03
N VAL A 91 5.98 7.82 3.94
CA VAL A 91 6.19 9.12 3.28
C VAL A 91 5.05 9.46 2.34
N MET A 92 4.24 8.46 1.97
CA MET A 92 3.05 8.64 1.16
C MET A 92 1.93 7.74 1.66
N CYS A 93 0.73 8.31 1.78
CA CYS A 93 -0.52 7.61 2.03
C CYS A 93 -1.54 8.03 0.98
N LYS A 94 -2.27 7.09 0.40
CA LYS A 94 -3.36 7.37 -0.53
C LYS A 94 -4.57 6.50 -0.21
N ALA A 95 -5.76 7.09 -0.26
CA ALA A 95 -7.03 6.38 -0.32
C ALA A 95 -7.72 6.81 -1.62
N LEU A 96 -7.89 5.88 -2.55
CA LEU A 96 -8.35 6.14 -3.90
C LEU A 96 -9.67 5.39 -4.14
N LYS A 97 -10.72 6.12 -4.55
CA LYS A 97 -11.94 5.48 -5.06
C LYS A 97 -11.60 4.74 -6.35
N GLN A 98 -11.95 3.47 -6.43
CA GLN A 98 -11.70 2.66 -7.62
C GLN A 98 -12.49 3.16 -8.83
N GLY A 99 -11.90 3.10 -10.02
CA GLY A 99 -12.49 3.61 -11.25
C GLY A 99 -13.65 2.75 -11.77
N SER A 100 -13.76 1.49 -11.32
CA SER A 100 -14.80 0.54 -11.71
C SER A 100 -15.37 -0.18 -10.48
N VAL A 101 -16.56 -0.75 -10.62
CA VAL A 101 -17.14 -1.63 -9.61
C VAL A 101 -16.42 -2.97 -9.67
N GLY A 102 -15.90 -3.43 -8.53
CA GLY A 102 -15.31 -4.75 -8.40
C GLY A 102 -16.39 -5.83 -8.24
N LEU A 103 -16.17 -6.99 -8.83
CA LEU A 103 -17.11 -8.12 -8.71
C LEU A 103 -16.89 -8.95 -7.44
N SER A 104 -15.75 -8.77 -6.77
CA SER A 104 -15.40 -9.43 -5.50
C SER A 104 -14.33 -8.63 -4.76
N SER A 105 -14.13 -8.94 -3.47
CA SER A 105 -13.05 -8.36 -2.67
C SER A 105 -11.68 -8.67 -3.30
N THR A 106 -11.43 -9.92 -3.67
CA THR A 106 -10.21 -10.35 -4.37
C THR A 106 -9.94 -9.54 -5.64
N PHE A 107 -10.99 -9.22 -6.42
CA PHE A 107 -10.83 -8.38 -7.61
C PHE A 107 -10.49 -6.94 -7.27
N CYS A 108 -11.06 -6.38 -6.20
CA CYS A 108 -10.72 -5.05 -5.72
C CYS A 108 -9.26 -4.96 -5.28
N GLU A 109 -8.77 -5.98 -4.55
CA GLU A 109 -7.35 -6.08 -4.16
C GLU A 109 -6.44 -6.17 -5.39
N TYR A 110 -6.79 -7.04 -6.31
CA TYR A 110 -6.06 -7.22 -7.56
C TYR A 110 -6.00 -5.93 -8.40
N TYR A 111 -7.09 -5.16 -8.42
CA TYR A 111 -7.13 -3.84 -9.04
C TYR A 111 -6.20 -2.84 -8.33
N GLY A 112 -6.14 -2.92 -7.01
CA GLY A 112 -5.28 -2.08 -6.17
C GLY A 112 -3.79 -2.25 -6.47
N TYR A 113 -3.36 -3.44 -6.88
CA TYR A 113 -1.95 -3.67 -7.26
C TYR A 113 -1.49 -2.79 -8.42
N GLY A 114 -2.35 -2.52 -9.40
CA GLY A 114 -2.02 -1.62 -10.50
C GLY A 114 -1.73 -0.19 -10.04
N GLU A 115 -2.52 0.32 -9.09
CA GLU A 115 -2.31 1.64 -8.50
C GLU A 115 -1.05 1.67 -7.63
N ALA A 116 -0.83 0.63 -6.81
CA ALA A 116 0.33 0.53 -5.94
C ALA A 116 1.63 0.42 -6.76
N CYS A 117 1.68 -0.43 -7.78
CA CYS A 117 2.85 -0.57 -8.64
C CYS A 117 3.19 0.73 -9.38
N ALA A 118 2.18 1.48 -9.84
CA ALA A 118 2.43 2.78 -10.48
C ALA A 118 3.13 3.76 -9.53
N VAL A 119 2.72 3.78 -8.26
CA VAL A 119 3.36 4.62 -7.23
C VAL A 119 4.77 4.12 -6.92
N ILE A 120 4.96 2.81 -6.79
CA ILE A 120 6.27 2.22 -6.49
C ILE A 120 7.26 2.53 -7.61
N VAL A 121 6.91 2.25 -8.86
CA VAL A 121 7.77 2.50 -10.03
C VAL A 121 8.12 3.98 -10.14
N TRP A 122 7.14 4.87 -9.93
CA TRP A 122 7.42 6.31 -9.86
C TRP A 122 8.41 6.65 -8.75
N ALA A 123 8.22 6.14 -7.54
CA ALA A 123 9.08 6.41 -6.40
C ALA A 123 10.51 5.88 -6.61
N ARG A 124 10.66 4.69 -7.22
CA ARG A 124 11.98 4.14 -7.60
C ARG A 124 12.71 5.06 -8.59
N ARG A 125 11.99 5.62 -9.57
CA ARG A 125 12.55 6.60 -10.52
C ARG A 125 12.98 7.90 -9.82
N VAL A 126 12.17 8.40 -8.88
CA VAL A 126 12.52 9.57 -8.05
C VAL A 126 13.75 9.28 -7.20
N ALA A 127 13.80 8.15 -6.52
CA ALA A 127 14.96 7.74 -5.72
C ALA A 127 16.24 7.70 -6.59
N LYS A 128 16.15 7.07 -7.76
CA LYS A 128 17.28 7.02 -8.72
C LYS A 128 17.72 8.41 -9.18
N PHE A 129 16.77 9.30 -9.47
CA PHE A 129 17.08 10.70 -9.82
C PHE A 129 17.79 11.44 -8.68
N CYS A 130 17.44 11.12 -7.43
CA CYS A 130 18.11 11.67 -6.24
C CYS A 130 19.46 10.99 -5.91
N GLY A 131 19.96 10.10 -6.76
CA GLY A 131 21.20 9.37 -6.54
C GLY A 131 21.09 8.15 -5.61
N CYS A 132 19.86 7.76 -5.24
CA CYS A 132 19.58 6.59 -4.42
C CYS A 132 19.16 5.43 -5.33
N ASP A 133 20.04 4.49 -5.58
CA ASP A 133 19.72 3.35 -6.45
C ASP A 133 19.08 2.21 -5.63
N VAL A 134 17.78 2.00 -5.84
CA VAL A 134 16.99 0.93 -5.22
C VAL A 134 17.16 -0.34 -6.05
N GLN A 135 18.18 -1.14 -5.76
CA GLN A 135 18.51 -2.36 -6.52
C GLN A 135 17.51 -3.49 -6.26
N ALA A 136 17.16 -3.74 -4.99
CA ALA A 136 16.23 -4.81 -4.65
C ALA A 136 14.79 -4.48 -5.08
N PRO A 137 13.98 -5.50 -5.45
CA PRO A 137 12.56 -5.31 -5.66
C PRO A 137 11.89 -4.68 -4.44
N THR A 138 10.96 -3.75 -4.67
CA THR A 138 10.19 -3.12 -3.60
C THR A 138 9.09 -4.07 -3.11
N PRO A 139 9.07 -4.47 -1.84
CA PRO A 139 7.98 -5.27 -1.29
C PRO A 139 6.67 -4.49 -1.31
N LEU A 140 5.63 -5.14 -1.83
CA LEU A 140 4.24 -4.70 -1.77
C LEU A 140 3.46 -5.71 -0.92
N GLU A 141 3.13 -5.32 0.30
CA GLU A 141 2.41 -6.15 1.26
C GLU A 141 0.90 -6.07 1.08
N ASN A 142 0.23 -7.22 1.19
CA ASN A 142 -1.22 -7.36 1.15
C ASN A 142 -1.65 -8.60 1.93
N ASP A 143 -2.86 -8.62 2.48
CA ASP A 143 -3.38 -9.70 3.31
C ASP A 143 -4.26 -10.72 2.55
N ASN A 144 -4.58 -10.47 1.28
CA ASN A 144 -5.44 -11.33 0.48
C ASN A 144 -4.62 -12.36 -0.33
N GLU A 145 -4.43 -13.56 0.21
CA GLU A 145 -3.71 -14.65 -0.46
C GLU A 145 -4.31 -14.99 -1.84
N ALA A 146 -5.64 -14.92 -2.00
CA ALA A 146 -6.27 -15.23 -3.28
C ALA A 146 -5.91 -14.20 -4.35
N ALA A 147 -5.81 -12.91 -3.98
CA ALA A 147 -5.38 -11.86 -4.89
C ALA A 147 -3.88 -11.98 -5.23
N LEU A 148 -3.04 -12.33 -4.26
CA LEU A 148 -1.61 -12.61 -4.48
C LEU A 148 -1.43 -13.78 -5.46
N ASN A 149 -2.12 -14.89 -5.23
CA ASN A 149 -2.07 -16.05 -6.12
C ASN A 149 -2.56 -15.72 -7.53
N LEU A 150 -3.64 -14.95 -7.66
CA LEU A 150 -4.16 -14.50 -8.95
C LEU A 150 -3.14 -13.60 -9.69
N ALA A 151 -2.44 -12.74 -8.96
CA ALA A 151 -1.42 -11.88 -9.52
C ALA A 151 -0.22 -12.66 -10.08
N MET A 152 0.12 -13.79 -9.47
CA MET A 152 1.23 -14.66 -9.88
C MET A 152 0.85 -15.64 -11.01
N MET A 153 -0.45 -15.81 -11.32
CA MET A 153 -0.87 -16.68 -12.42
C MET A 153 -0.50 -16.10 -13.79
N PRO A 154 -0.16 -16.95 -14.78
CA PRO A 154 0.02 -16.51 -16.16
C PRO A 154 -1.27 -15.87 -16.73
N PHE A 155 -1.16 -15.07 -17.79
CA PHE A 155 -2.26 -14.30 -18.39
C PHE A 155 -3.47 -15.09 -18.94
N THR A 156 -3.60 -16.36 -18.69
CA THR A 156 -4.56 -17.26 -19.35
C THR A 156 -6.00 -17.22 -18.77
N GLY A 157 -6.31 -16.36 -17.79
CA GLY A 157 -7.61 -16.34 -17.13
C GLY A 157 -8.70 -15.55 -17.85
N LYS A 158 -9.82 -16.21 -18.22
CA LYS A 158 -11.04 -15.55 -18.74
C LYS A 158 -11.64 -14.50 -17.79
N GLY A 159 -11.29 -14.53 -16.50
CA GLY A 159 -11.81 -13.61 -15.46
C GLY A 159 -11.16 -12.22 -15.43
N VAL A 160 -10.05 -12.00 -16.13
CA VAL A 160 -9.25 -10.76 -16.03
C VAL A 160 -9.48 -9.79 -17.19
N LYS A 161 -10.36 -10.13 -18.14
CA LYS A 161 -10.62 -9.32 -19.35
C LYS A 161 -11.05 -7.87 -19.08
N HIS A 162 -11.61 -7.58 -17.91
CA HIS A 162 -12.09 -6.26 -17.53
C HIS A 162 -11.06 -5.39 -16.79
N ALA A 163 -9.93 -5.96 -16.37
CA ALA A 163 -8.88 -5.25 -15.66
C ALA A 163 -7.87 -4.54 -16.57
N GLY A 164 -7.92 -4.83 -17.90
CA GLY A 164 -7.26 -4.07 -18.95
C GLY A 164 -5.75 -3.85 -18.76
N SER A 165 -5.27 -2.69 -19.21
CA SER A 165 -3.85 -2.29 -19.22
C SER A 165 -3.20 -2.25 -17.83
N ARG A 166 -3.97 -2.06 -16.77
CA ARG A 166 -3.43 -2.02 -15.38
C ARG A 166 -2.90 -3.36 -14.92
N VAL A 167 -3.54 -4.45 -15.35
CA VAL A 167 -3.09 -5.82 -15.03
C VAL A 167 -1.77 -6.12 -15.72
N HIS A 168 -1.65 -5.72 -16.97
CA HIS A 168 -0.39 -5.85 -17.69
C HIS A 168 0.71 -5.06 -17.01
N TYR A 169 0.42 -3.82 -16.63
CA TYR A 169 1.39 -2.93 -16.00
C TYR A 169 1.99 -3.47 -14.70
N PHE A 170 1.15 -3.96 -13.77
CA PHE A 170 1.71 -4.46 -12.52
C PHE A 170 2.44 -5.81 -12.69
N LYS A 171 2.01 -6.64 -13.65
CA LYS A 171 2.72 -7.88 -13.96
C LYS A 171 4.09 -7.58 -14.59
N GLU A 172 4.19 -6.61 -15.49
CA GLU A 172 5.48 -6.10 -15.96
C GLU A 172 6.37 -5.67 -14.79
N ALA A 173 5.89 -4.83 -13.88
CA ALA A 173 6.67 -4.39 -12.73
C ALA A 173 7.18 -5.54 -11.85
N ILE A 174 6.41 -6.65 -11.75
CA ILE A 174 6.87 -7.86 -11.04
C ILE A 174 7.92 -8.60 -11.87
N TRP A 175 7.72 -8.79 -13.17
CA TRP A 175 8.66 -9.50 -14.04
C TRP A 175 9.98 -8.76 -14.22
N ASP A 176 9.93 -7.42 -14.28
CA ASP A 176 11.12 -6.57 -14.34
C ASP A 176 11.88 -6.50 -13.00
N GLY A 177 11.37 -7.19 -11.95
CA GLY A 177 11.98 -7.19 -10.63
C GLY A 177 11.90 -5.84 -9.89
N GLU A 178 10.99 -4.96 -10.29
CA GLU A 178 10.77 -3.69 -9.59
C GLU A 178 9.92 -3.86 -8.33
N VAL A 179 9.00 -4.84 -8.33
CA VAL A 179 8.05 -5.11 -7.24
C VAL A 179 8.05 -6.59 -6.90
N VAL A 180 7.97 -6.92 -5.61
CA VAL A 180 7.70 -8.27 -5.11
C VAL A 180 6.46 -8.25 -4.23
N LEU A 181 5.52 -9.16 -4.49
CA LEU A 181 4.30 -9.27 -3.68
C LEU A 181 4.59 -10.10 -2.42
N VAL A 182 4.11 -9.62 -1.29
CA VAL A 182 4.35 -10.22 0.03
C VAL A 182 3.04 -10.34 0.79
N TRP A 183 2.76 -11.52 1.34
CA TRP A 183 1.63 -11.68 2.24
C TRP A 183 1.92 -11.11 3.63
N ARG A 184 0.93 -10.43 4.23
CA ARG A 184 0.99 -9.87 5.57
C ARG A 184 -0.34 -10.12 6.29
N PRO A 185 -0.34 -10.50 7.59
CA PRO A 185 -1.57 -10.55 8.38
C PRO A 185 -2.29 -9.20 8.42
N THR A 186 -3.62 -9.22 8.37
CA THR A 186 -4.48 -8.02 8.39
C THR A 186 -4.16 -7.08 9.57
N ASP A 187 -3.85 -7.62 10.75
CA ASP A 187 -3.54 -6.81 11.94
C ASP A 187 -2.21 -6.06 11.83
N ASP A 188 -1.35 -6.43 10.89
CA ASP A 188 -0.08 -5.78 10.62
C ASP A 188 -0.10 -4.90 9.37
N LEU A 189 -1.20 -4.93 8.60
CA LEU A 189 -1.31 -4.22 7.34
C LEU A 189 -1.69 -2.75 7.55
N LEU A 190 -0.74 -1.84 7.42
CA LEU A 190 -0.95 -0.42 7.67
C LEU A 190 -1.98 0.22 6.71
N ALA A 191 -2.14 -0.33 5.51
CA ALA A 191 -3.11 0.14 4.53
C ALA A 191 -4.57 0.00 4.99
N ASP A 192 -4.88 -0.86 5.97
CA ASP A 192 -6.20 -0.98 6.61
C ASP A 192 -6.72 0.37 7.13
N LEU A 193 -5.82 1.22 7.63
CA LEU A 193 -6.13 2.57 8.09
C LEU A 193 -6.74 3.46 6.98
N LEU A 194 -6.52 3.11 5.73
CA LEU A 194 -6.93 3.88 4.56
C LEU A 194 -8.21 3.36 3.89
N THR A 195 -8.66 2.17 4.25
CA THR A 195 -9.80 1.48 3.61
C THR A 195 -10.92 1.16 4.57
N LYS A 196 -10.62 0.97 5.86
CA LYS A 196 -11.56 0.51 6.87
C LYS A 196 -11.79 1.58 7.95
N PRO A 197 -13.02 1.74 8.47
CA PRO A 197 -13.28 2.63 9.61
C PRO A 197 -12.80 1.95 10.91
N LEU A 198 -11.48 1.97 11.14
CA LEU A 198 -10.90 1.44 12.37
C LEU A 198 -11.34 2.26 13.58
N MET A 199 -11.58 1.61 14.71
CA MET A 199 -12.00 2.25 15.97
C MET A 199 -11.21 1.69 17.15
N GLY A 200 -11.24 2.44 18.27
CA GLY A 200 -10.63 2.01 19.54
C GLY A 200 -9.13 1.73 19.41
N ASP A 201 -8.70 0.67 20.08
CA ASP A 201 -7.28 0.31 20.21
C ASP A 201 -6.63 -0.03 18.86
N LYS A 202 -7.39 -0.64 17.93
CA LYS A 202 -6.89 -0.94 16.58
C LYS A 202 -6.57 0.34 15.82
N PHE A 203 -7.44 1.36 15.89
CA PHE A 203 -7.16 2.67 15.30
C PHE A 203 -5.93 3.31 15.94
N ALA A 204 -5.84 3.33 17.28
CA ALA A 204 -4.73 3.94 18.00
C ALA A 204 -3.39 3.29 17.62
N LEU A 205 -3.34 1.96 17.55
CA LEU A 205 -2.15 1.20 17.16
C LEU A 205 -1.71 1.55 15.74
N HIS A 206 -2.62 1.52 14.77
CA HIS A 206 -2.28 1.83 13.37
C HIS A 206 -1.92 3.30 13.17
N ASP A 207 -2.58 4.23 13.89
CA ASP A 207 -2.26 5.65 13.86
C ASP A 207 -0.87 5.92 14.45
N GLU A 208 -0.51 5.26 15.54
CA GLU A 208 0.85 5.33 16.10
C GLU A 208 1.90 4.76 15.14
N ARG A 209 1.64 3.60 14.56
CA ARG A 209 2.51 2.99 13.54
C ARG A 209 2.69 3.91 12.31
N ALA A 210 1.62 4.59 11.89
CA ALA A 210 1.68 5.55 10.79
C ALA A 210 2.49 6.80 11.12
N ARG A 211 2.54 7.22 12.38
CA ARG A 211 3.28 8.41 12.82
C ARG A 211 4.71 8.14 13.25
N ARG A 212 4.99 6.98 13.84
CA ARG A 212 6.29 6.66 14.46
C ARG A 212 6.96 5.42 13.91
N GLY A 213 6.26 4.64 13.09
CA GLY A 213 6.68 3.30 12.69
C GLY A 213 6.48 2.29 13.83
N ILE A 214 7.06 1.11 13.65
CA ILE A 214 7.04 0.05 14.66
C ILE A 214 8.36 0.07 15.42
N PRO A 215 8.35 0.15 16.77
CA PRO A 215 9.55 0.07 17.59
C PRO A 215 10.36 -1.19 17.27
N TRP A 216 11.67 -1.13 17.40
CA TRP A 216 12.55 -2.26 17.09
C TRP A 216 12.20 -3.54 17.86
N SER A 217 11.83 -3.40 19.12
CA SER A 217 11.40 -4.50 20.00
C SER A 217 10.17 -5.26 19.52
N ASP A 218 9.28 -4.56 18.79
CA ASP A 218 7.94 -5.05 18.46
C ASP A 218 7.83 -5.45 16.98
N ARG A 219 8.95 -5.39 16.25
CA ARG A 219 8.98 -5.68 14.82
C ARG A 219 8.76 -7.17 14.57
N PRO A 220 7.71 -7.56 13.88
CA PRO A 220 7.59 -8.92 13.40
C PRO A 220 8.76 -9.23 12.44
N PRO A 221 9.16 -10.49 12.31
CA PRO A 221 10.21 -10.87 11.39
C PRO A 221 9.83 -10.38 9.98
N LEU A 222 10.83 -9.88 9.24
CA LEU A 222 10.62 -9.57 7.84
C LEU A 222 10.08 -10.83 7.15
N PRO A 223 9.06 -10.69 6.31
CA PRO A 223 8.55 -11.84 5.57
C PRO A 223 9.73 -12.45 4.82
N LYS A 224 9.88 -13.76 4.93
CA LYS A 224 10.84 -14.48 4.09
C LYS A 224 10.49 -14.07 2.66
N GLN A 225 11.46 -13.53 1.95
CA GLN A 225 11.25 -13.23 0.54
C GLN A 225 10.69 -14.48 -0.11
N PRO A 226 9.65 -14.41 -0.92
CA PRO A 226 9.12 -15.56 -1.61
C PRO A 226 10.08 -15.95 -2.74
N ASN A 227 11.29 -16.41 -2.38
CA ASN A 227 12.15 -17.12 -3.32
C ASN A 227 11.39 -18.26 -3.99
N SER A 228 10.34 -18.76 -3.32
CA SER A 228 9.63 -19.93 -3.78
C SER A 228 8.65 -19.71 -4.93
N VAL A 229 8.17 -18.47 -5.19
CA VAL A 229 7.14 -18.27 -6.24
C VAL A 229 7.80 -17.92 -7.57
N PHE A 230 8.86 -17.10 -7.54
CA PHE A 230 9.67 -16.85 -8.74
C PHE A 230 10.45 -18.10 -9.15
N GLU A 231 11.06 -18.82 -8.18
CA GLU A 231 11.74 -20.10 -8.41
C GLU A 231 10.77 -21.18 -8.86
N LYS A 232 9.59 -21.31 -8.26
CA LYS A 232 8.55 -22.25 -8.74
C LYS A 232 8.00 -21.89 -10.11
N GLY A 233 7.95 -20.60 -10.47
CA GLY A 233 7.59 -20.16 -11.81
C GLY A 233 8.65 -20.51 -12.85
N LEU A 234 9.93 -20.37 -12.50
CA LEU A 234 11.08 -20.79 -13.33
C LEU A 234 11.17 -22.33 -13.42
N GLU A 235 11.03 -23.06 -12.29
CA GLU A 235 11.04 -24.51 -12.26
C GLU A 235 9.83 -25.13 -12.97
N ALA A 236 8.68 -24.46 -13.01
CA ALA A 236 7.50 -24.90 -13.73
C ALA A 236 7.52 -24.57 -15.23
N GLY A 237 8.59 -23.95 -15.76
CA GLY A 237 8.68 -23.57 -17.18
C GLY A 237 7.65 -22.52 -17.61
N ILE A 238 7.15 -21.72 -16.64
CA ILE A 238 6.10 -20.71 -16.88
C ILE A 238 6.70 -19.35 -17.25
N VAL A 239 8.00 -19.19 -17.08
CA VAL A 239 8.77 -18.01 -17.49
C VAL A 239 9.90 -18.49 -18.37
N ASP A 240 9.76 -18.30 -19.69
CA ASP A 240 10.90 -18.33 -20.62
C ASP A 240 11.69 -17.04 -20.42
N VAL A 241 13.00 -17.20 -20.17
CA VAL A 241 13.98 -16.09 -20.07
C VAL A 241 14.27 -15.56 -21.48
#